data_b162dbbfe8059bfec191aebdd8b67baa
#
_entry.id   b162dbbfe8059bfec191aebdd8b67baa
#
_cell.length_a   1.000
_cell.length_b   1.000
_cell.length_c   1.000
_cell.angle_alpha   90.00
_cell.angle_beta   90.00
_cell.angle_gamma   90.00
#
_symmetry.space_group_name_H-M   'P 1'
#
loop_
_entity.id
_entity.type
_entity.pdbx_description
1 polymer ?
#
loop_
_entity_poly.entity_id
_entity_poly.type
_entity_poly.pdbx_seq_one_letter_code
_entity_poly.pdbx_strand_id
1 'polypeptide(L)'
;MRKGSLNAWVLSRRQFLTFSSLGGIAFLSGQLSLSLAQIRMEEKMAYAAKDYSRLLGMEGFSEALLKNHFTLYQGYVTNTNKLMDMLGQMLRDGKMSSPEYAELKRRLGWEFNGMRLHEYYFENLGGKGGLDRTGELFKKISEDFGSFETWEKDFKVTGMMRGIGWTILYQDSLTGRLINFWVNEHEVGHPAGCTPILILDVFEHAFIIDYGLKRADYIEAFFKNIHWKTAESRLK
;
A
#
# COMPACT_ATOMS: atom_id res chain seq x y z
N MET A 1 41.58 -23.62 24.71
CA MET A 1 42.35 -22.86 23.69
C MET A 1 42.31 -23.60 22.38
N ARG A 2 41.61 -23.08 21.40
CA ARG A 2 41.89 -23.07 19.94
C ARG A 2 40.74 -22.38 19.25
N LYS A 3 41.04 -21.19 18.73
CA LYS A 3 40.18 -20.38 17.87
C LYS A 3 40.18 -21.03 16.47
N GLY A 4 39.04 -21.26 15.89
CA GLY A 4 38.86 -21.64 14.49
C GLY A 4 38.16 -20.50 13.75
N SER A 5 38.86 -19.85 12.84
CA SER A 5 38.39 -18.75 12.01
C SER A 5 37.42 -19.23 10.92
N LEU A 6 36.28 -18.58 10.81
CA LEU A 6 35.36 -18.66 9.65
C LEU A 6 35.92 -17.79 8.52
N ASN A 7 36.43 -18.42 7.47
CA ASN A 7 36.78 -17.73 6.23
C ASN A 7 35.56 -17.53 5.37
N ALA A 8 35.20 -16.26 5.18
CA ALA A 8 34.22 -15.84 4.19
C ALA A 8 34.81 -15.97 2.78
N TRP A 9 34.15 -16.76 1.92
CA TRP A 9 34.45 -16.79 0.49
C TRP A 9 33.71 -15.66 -0.22
N VAL A 10 34.43 -14.58 -0.48
CA VAL A 10 34.03 -13.52 -1.40
C VAL A 10 34.57 -13.90 -2.77
N LEU A 11 33.73 -14.37 -3.67
CA LEU A 11 34.07 -14.60 -5.08
C LEU A 11 34.00 -13.27 -5.83
N SER A 12 35.14 -12.79 -6.30
CA SER A 12 35.27 -11.58 -7.09
C SER A 12 34.77 -11.81 -8.53
N ARG A 13 34.13 -10.76 -9.10
CA ARG A 13 33.46 -10.69 -10.42
C ARG A 13 34.41 -10.82 -11.65
N ARG A 14 35.63 -11.34 -11.53
CA ARG A 14 36.66 -11.31 -12.61
C ARG A 14 37.17 -12.65 -13.13
N GLN A 15 36.50 -13.77 -12.85
CA GLN A 15 36.97 -15.09 -13.32
C GLN A 15 35.91 -15.88 -14.09
N PHE A 16 35.28 -15.26 -15.08
CA PHE A 16 34.40 -16.00 -16.03
C PHE A 16 34.63 -15.53 -17.47
N LEU A 17 35.85 -15.58 -17.94
CA LEU A 17 36.11 -15.48 -19.39
C LEU A 17 37.40 -16.23 -19.68
N THR A 18 37.32 -17.51 -19.99
CA THR A 18 38.12 -18.25 -20.97
C THR A 18 37.69 -19.71 -20.97
N PHE A 19 36.84 -20.11 -21.89
CA PHE A 19 36.92 -21.44 -22.54
C PHE A 19 36.30 -21.33 -23.94
N SER A 20 37.18 -21.47 -24.91
CA SER A 20 36.89 -21.55 -26.34
C SER A 20 36.46 -22.95 -26.72
N SER A 21 35.39 -23.11 -27.52
CA SER A 21 35.43 -23.88 -28.78
C SER A 21 34.03 -24.10 -29.35
N LEU A 22 33.93 -23.91 -30.62
CA LEU A 22 32.83 -24.09 -31.57
C LEU A 22 31.90 -25.29 -31.25
N GLY A 23 30.69 -25.03 -30.79
CA GLY A 23 29.62 -26.01 -30.57
C GLY A 23 28.56 -25.56 -29.61
N GLY A 24 28.82 -24.56 -28.74
CA GLY A 24 27.92 -24.15 -27.65
C GLY A 24 27.08 -22.88 -27.88
N ILE A 25 27.20 -22.23 -29.03
CA ILE A 25 26.63 -20.87 -29.20
C ILE A 25 25.10 -20.90 -29.33
N ALA A 26 24.50 -21.96 -29.86
CA ALA A 26 23.04 -22.06 -29.98
C ALA A 26 22.33 -22.35 -28.66
N PHE A 27 22.98 -23.09 -27.73
CA PHE A 27 22.40 -23.41 -26.42
C PHE A 27 22.52 -22.25 -25.42
N LEU A 28 23.61 -21.50 -25.46
CA LEU A 28 23.83 -20.33 -24.60
C LEU A 28 22.96 -19.14 -25.00
N SER A 29 22.67 -18.96 -26.30
CA SER A 29 21.77 -17.88 -26.73
C SER A 29 20.32 -18.10 -26.33
N GLY A 30 19.85 -19.34 -26.30
CA GLY A 30 18.51 -19.70 -25.83
C GLY A 30 18.34 -19.50 -24.31
N GLN A 31 19.34 -19.88 -23.50
CA GLN A 31 19.31 -19.70 -22.05
C GLN A 31 19.51 -18.23 -21.63
N LEU A 32 20.36 -17.46 -22.33
CA LEU A 32 20.50 -16.02 -22.09
C LEU A 32 19.24 -15.25 -22.48
N SER A 33 18.58 -15.61 -23.56
CA SER A 33 17.32 -14.97 -23.98
C SER A 33 16.16 -15.29 -23.03
N LEU A 34 16.11 -16.51 -22.47
CA LEU A 34 15.16 -16.89 -21.45
C LEU A 34 15.41 -16.13 -20.13
N SER A 35 16.67 -15.97 -19.72
CA SER A 35 17.02 -15.22 -18.50
C SER A 35 16.75 -13.73 -18.64
N LEU A 36 17.01 -13.13 -19.79
CA LEU A 36 16.69 -11.72 -20.08
C LEU A 36 15.18 -11.47 -20.18
N ALA A 37 14.41 -12.42 -20.74
CA ALA A 37 12.95 -12.35 -20.74
C ALA A 37 12.37 -12.51 -19.34
N GLN A 38 12.93 -13.38 -18.49
CA GLN A 38 12.57 -13.52 -17.09
C GLN A 38 12.89 -12.24 -16.29
N ILE A 39 14.08 -11.70 -16.44
CA ILE A 39 14.48 -10.42 -15.78
C ILE A 39 13.55 -9.29 -16.21
N ARG A 40 13.21 -9.18 -17.50
CA ARG A 40 12.27 -8.19 -18.01
C ARG A 40 10.83 -8.40 -17.51
N MET A 41 10.40 -9.63 -17.30
CA MET A 41 9.09 -9.93 -16.69
C MET A 41 9.07 -9.61 -15.20
N GLU A 42 10.14 -9.88 -14.48
CA GLU A 42 10.30 -9.55 -13.06
C GLU A 42 10.33 -8.03 -12.85
N GLU A 43 11.09 -7.27 -13.66
CA GLU A 43 11.08 -5.80 -13.65
C GLU A 43 9.71 -5.20 -14.01
N LYS A 44 8.94 -5.83 -14.90
CA LYS A 44 7.62 -5.35 -15.32
C LYS A 44 6.52 -5.61 -14.28
N MET A 45 6.76 -6.52 -13.33
CA MET A 45 5.78 -6.92 -12.30
C MET A 45 6.04 -6.31 -10.93
N ALA A 46 7.20 -5.70 -10.69
CA ALA A 46 7.51 -5.08 -9.42
C ALA A 46 6.75 -3.76 -9.23
N TYR A 47 6.16 -3.58 -8.03
CA TYR A 47 5.58 -2.30 -7.64
C TYR A 47 6.70 -1.30 -7.33
N ALA A 48 6.53 -0.07 -7.79
CA ALA A 48 7.41 1.04 -7.45
C ALA A 48 6.74 1.95 -6.42
N ALA A 49 7.49 2.35 -5.39
CA ALA A 49 7.00 3.32 -4.44
C ALA A 49 6.77 4.67 -5.14
N LYS A 50 5.58 5.25 -4.92
CA LYS A 50 5.24 6.58 -5.42
C LYS A 50 5.87 7.66 -4.55
N ASP A 51 6.23 8.78 -5.16
CA ASP A 51 6.72 9.96 -4.44
C ASP A 51 5.54 10.82 -3.95
N TYR A 52 5.49 11.02 -2.64
CA TYR A 52 4.49 11.86 -1.98
C TYR A 52 5.11 13.11 -1.32
N SER A 53 6.32 13.50 -1.71
CA SER A 53 7.02 14.70 -1.20
C SER A 53 6.20 16.00 -1.36
N ARG A 54 5.25 16.01 -2.30
CA ARG A 54 4.28 17.11 -2.47
C ARG A 54 3.44 17.43 -1.23
N LEU A 55 3.35 16.47 -0.27
CA LEU A 55 2.61 16.63 0.98
C LEU A 55 3.44 17.32 2.08
N LEU A 56 4.76 17.47 1.91
CA LEU A 56 5.60 18.18 2.89
C LEU A 56 5.17 19.64 3.01
N GLY A 57 5.09 20.12 4.24
CA GLY A 57 4.58 21.47 4.53
C GLY A 57 3.05 21.58 4.56
N MET A 58 2.30 20.47 4.48
CA MET A 58 0.85 20.46 4.63
C MET A 58 0.45 20.86 6.05
N GLU A 59 -0.54 21.75 6.17
CA GLU A 59 -1.00 22.25 7.47
C GLU A 59 -1.52 21.11 8.36
N GLY A 60 -1.10 21.09 9.62
CA GLY A 60 -1.49 20.07 10.59
C GLY A 60 -0.72 18.75 10.49
N PHE A 61 0.31 18.67 9.64
CA PHE A 61 1.17 17.48 9.53
C PHE A 61 2.63 17.91 9.51
N SER A 62 3.40 17.51 10.52
CA SER A 62 4.84 17.81 10.54
C SER A 62 5.57 17.02 9.45
N GLU A 63 6.70 17.58 8.99
CA GLU A 63 7.56 16.86 8.07
C GLU A 63 8.10 15.54 8.68
N ALA A 64 8.31 15.52 9.99
CA ALA A 64 8.78 14.32 10.69
C ALA A 64 7.73 13.19 10.62
N LEU A 65 6.46 13.51 10.89
CA LEU A 65 5.35 12.57 10.76
C LEU A 65 5.26 12.03 9.33
N LEU A 66 5.21 12.93 8.34
CA LEU A 66 5.05 12.55 6.92
C LEU A 66 6.24 11.71 6.42
N LYS A 67 7.49 12.09 6.72
CA LYS A 67 8.69 11.35 6.29
C LYS A 67 8.74 9.94 6.90
N ASN A 68 8.36 9.80 8.19
CA ASN A 68 8.25 8.49 8.82
C ASN A 68 7.15 7.64 8.16
N HIS A 69 6.02 8.23 7.86
CA HIS A 69 4.90 7.56 7.21
C HIS A 69 5.23 7.12 5.77
N PHE A 70 5.96 7.96 5.00
CA PHE A 70 6.45 7.57 3.67
C PHE A 70 7.46 6.41 3.75
N THR A 71 8.34 6.42 4.76
CA THR A 71 9.30 5.33 4.97
C THR A 71 8.59 4.01 5.28
N LEU A 72 7.56 4.04 6.12
CA LEU A 72 6.72 2.88 6.42
C LEU A 72 6.04 2.35 5.15
N TYR A 73 5.43 3.22 4.37
CA TYR A 73 4.83 2.86 3.07
C TYR A 73 5.84 2.20 2.12
N GLN A 74 7.05 2.73 2.00
CA GLN A 74 8.11 2.14 1.17
C GLN A 74 8.47 0.72 1.63
N GLY A 75 8.38 0.46 2.94
CA GLY A 75 8.53 -0.87 3.53
C GLY A 75 7.47 -1.84 3.02
N TYR A 76 6.19 -1.44 2.95
CA TYR A 76 5.13 -2.26 2.38
C TYR A 76 5.33 -2.57 0.90
N VAL A 77 5.79 -1.59 0.10
CA VAL A 77 6.12 -1.81 -1.32
C VAL A 77 7.23 -2.85 -1.46
N THR A 78 8.30 -2.69 -0.70
CA THR A 78 9.46 -3.62 -0.71
C THR A 78 9.05 -5.03 -0.30
N ASN A 79 8.28 -5.15 0.80
CA ASN A 79 7.84 -6.44 1.31
C ASN A 79 6.83 -7.13 0.37
N THR A 80 5.92 -6.37 -0.26
CA THR A 80 4.99 -6.91 -1.26
C THR A 80 5.75 -7.54 -2.41
N ASN A 81 6.73 -6.84 -2.98
CA ASN A 81 7.56 -7.37 -4.06
C ASN A 81 8.31 -8.64 -3.61
N LYS A 82 8.98 -8.57 -2.47
CA LYS A 82 9.71 -9.72 -1.90
C LYS A 82 8.81 -10.95 -1.72
N LEU A 83 7.60 -10.78 -1.19
CA LEU A 83 6.66 -11.87 -1.01
C LEU A 83 6.19 -12.46 -2.34
N MET A 84 5.92 -11.61 -3.33
CA MET A 84 5.52 -12.07 -4.66
C MET A 84 6.63 -12.87 -5.32
N ASP A 85 7.89 -12.44 -5.21
CA ASP A 85 9.05 -13.17 -5.75
C ASP A 85 9.22 -14.53 -5.05
N MET A 86 9.14 -14.55 -3.71
CA MET A 86 9.25 -15.80 -2.93
C MET A 86 8.14 -16.79 -3.28
N LEU A 87 6.88 -16.33 -3.37
CA LEU A 87 5.74 -17.16 -3.77
C LEU A 87 5.89 -17.65 -5.21
N GLY A 88 6.35 -16.80 -6.13
CA GLY A 88 6.64 -17.17 -7.51
C GLY A 88 7.72 -18.24 -7.61
N GLN A 89 8.79 -18.14 -6.81
CA GLN A 89 9.83 -19.17 -6.76
C GLN A 89 9.28 -20.50 -6.19
N MET A 90 8.49 -20.44 -5.11
CA MET A 90 7.89 -21.66 -4.52
C MET A 90 6.91 -22.36 -5.46
N LEU A 91 6.19 -21.59 -6.32
CA LEU A 91 5.37 -22.13 -7.40
C LEU A 91 6.22 -22.92 -8.40
N ARG A 92 7.33 -22.35 -8.86
CA ARG A 92 8.27 -23.01 -9.81
C ARG A 92 8.88 -24.28 -9.19
N ASP A 93 9.17 -24.25 -7.91
CA ASP A 93 9.77 -25.37 -7.17
C ASP A 93 8.74 -26.45 -6.76
N GLY A 94 7.45 -26.30 -7.05
CA GLY A 94 6.41 -27.24 -6.66
C GLY A 94 6.11 -27.29 -5.15
N LYS A 95 6.48 -26.23 -4.39
CA LYS A 95 6.36 -26.16 -2.92
C LYS A 95 5.04 -25.56 -2.42
N MET A 96 3.97 -25.61 -3.21
CA MET A 96 2.69 -24.96 -2.89
C MET A 96 1.96 -25.58 -1.69
N SER A 97 2.26 -26.84 -1.35
CA SER A 97 1.63 -27.54 -0.22
C SER A 97 2.40 -27.35 1.10
N SER A 98 3.46 -26.54 1.13
CA SER A 98 4.24 -26.34 2.34
C SER A 98 3.58 -25.34 3.30
N PRO A 99 3.79 -25.50 4.63
CA PRO A 99 3.32 -24.52 5.62
C PRO A 99 3.85 -23.13 5.37
N GLU A 100 5.12 -22.99 4.91
CA GLU A 100 5.76 -21.72 4.59
C GLU A 100 5.03 -21.01 3.47
N TYR A 101 4.61 -21.72 2.42
CA TYR A 101 3.81 -21.15 1.34
C TYR A 101 2.49 -20.60 1.86
N ALA A 102 1.81 -21.34 2.74
CA ALA A 102 0.55 -20.93 3.33
C ALA A 102 0.71 -19.64 4.17
N GLU A 103 1.79 -19.53 4.96
CA GLU A 103 2.06 -18.32 5.76
C GLU A 103 2.42 -17.11 4.89
N LEU A 104 3.23 -17.30 3.84
CA LEU A 104 3.54 -16.21 2.89
C LEU A 104 2.28 -15.75 2.15
N LYS A 105 1.35 -16.67 1.83
CA LYS A 105 0.05 -16.31 1.23
C LYS A 105 -0.82 -15.48 2.18
N ARG A 106 -0.87 -15.82 3.47
CA ARG A 106 -1.57 -14.99 4.47
C ARG A 106 -0.94 -13.61 4.58
N ARG A 107 0.39 -13.55 4.70
CA ARG A 107 1.13 -12.30 4.84
C ARG A 107 1.00 -11.39 3.61
N LEU A 108 0.80 -11.95 2.41
CA LEU A 108 0.65 -11.16 1.19
C LEU A 108 -0.51 -10.18 1.26
N GLY A 109 -1.65 -10.59 1.83
CA GLY A 109 -2.80 -9.70 2.01
C GLY A 109 -2.46 -8.48 2.86
N TRP A 110 -1.75 -8.69 3.96
CA TRP A 110 -1.28 -7.63 4.85
C TRP A 110 -0.37 -6.62 4.13
N GLU A 111 0.72 -7.09 3.49
CA GLU A 111 1.70 -6.21 2.85
C GLU A 111 1.11 -5.49 1.63
N PHE A 112 0.34 -6.21 0.80
CA PHE A 112 -0.29 -5.64 -0.38
C PHE A 112 -1.31 -4.55 -0.02
N ASN A 113 -2.19 -4.82 0.95
CA ASN A 113 -3.17 -3.83 1.38
C ASN A 113 -2.47 -2.67 2.12
N GLY A 114 -1.44 -2.95 2.92
CA GLY A 114 -0.62 -1.90 3.51
C GLY A 114 -0.07 -0.94 2.46
N MET A 115 0.49 -1.47 1.38
CA MET A 115 0.95 -0.66 0.23
C MET A 115 -0.21 0.14 -0.38
N ARG A 116 -1.32 -0.52 -0.78
CA ARG A 116 -2.41 0.13 -1.53
C ARG A 116 -3.20 1.13 -0.70
N LEU A 117 -3.47 0.83 0.57
CA LEU A 117 -4.22 1.74 1.43
C LEU A 117 -3.43 3.01 1.72
N HIS A 118 -2.10 2.91 1.90
CA HIS A 118 -1.25 4.10 2.02
C HIS A 118 -1.23 4.93 0.74
N GLU A 119 -1.19 4.30 -0.45
CA GLU A 119 -1.29 5.03 -1.72
C GLU A 119 -2.61 5.81 -1.80
N TYR A 120 -3.73 5.17 -1.50
CA TYR A 120 -5.04 5.83 -1.47
C TYR A 120 -5.10 6.94 -0.43
N TYR A 121 -4.55 6.71 0.77
CA TYR A 121 -4.50 7.70 1.84
C TYR A 121 -3.69 8.94 1.45
N PHE A 122 -2.48 8.80 0.94
CA PHE A 122 -1.67 9.94 0.52
C PHE A 122 -2.26 10.67 -0.69
N GLU A 123 -2.92 9.95 -1.59
CA GLU A 123 -3.63 10.57 -2.71
C GLU A 123 -4.85 11.37 -2.26
N ASN A 124 -5.47 11.02 -1.14
CA ASN A 124 -6.56 11.80 -0.55
C ASN A 124 -6.11 13.13 0.08
N LEU A 125 -4.79 13.33 0.28
CA LEU A 125 -4.25 14.46 1.02
C LEU A 125 -3.69 15.55 0.11
N GLY A 126 -3.51 16.75 0.68
CA GLY A 126 -2.95 17.92 0.00
C GLY A 126 -3.98 18.73 -0.78
N GLY A 127 -5.26 18.48 -0.53
CA GLY A 127 -6.34 19.34 -1.04
C GLY A 127 -6.37 20.70 -0.36
N LYS A 128 -6.83 21.71 -1.11
CA LYS A 128 -7.08 23.07 -0.60
C LYS A 128 -8.54 23.41 -0.91
N GLY A 129 -9.38 23.38 0.11
CA GLY A 129 -10.80 23.70 -0.01
C GLY A 129 -11.74 22.55 0.30
N GLY A 130 -13.02 22.86 0.49
CA GLY A 130 -14.07 21.90 0.79
C GLY A 130 -14.54 21.09 -0.42
N LEU A 131 -15.39 20.12 -0.16
CA LEU A 131 -16.10 19.38 -1.19
C LEU A 131 -16.98 20.31 -2.01
N ASP A 132 -16.95 20.16 -3.33
CA ASP A 132 -17.89 20.85 -4.23
C ASP A 132 -19.32 20.37 -3.92
N ARG A 133 -20.15 21.27 -3.38
CA ARG A 133 -21.54 20.98 -3.01
C ARG A 133 -22.45 20.77 -4.22
N THR A 134 -21.97 21.02 -5.42
CA THR A 134 -22.67 20.72 -6.68
C THR A 134 -22.20 19.45 -7.35
N GLY A 135 -21.08 18.87 -6.86
CA GLY A 135 -20.45 17.67 -7.39
C GLY A 135 -21.21 16.38 -7.10
N GLU A 136 -20.87 15.35 -7.85
CA GLU A 136 -21.58 14.05 -7.75
C GLU A 136 -21.31 13.36 -6.41
N LEU A 137 -20.10 13.48 -5.86
CA LEU A 137 -19.78 12.89 -4.56
C LEU A 137 -20.63 13.51 -3.43
N PHE A 138 -20.82 14.85 -3.45
CA PHE A 138 -21.65 15.51 -2.45
C PHE A 138 -23.11 15.06 -2.55
N LYS A 139 -23.67 14.99 -3.76
CA LYS A 139 -25.04 14.52 -4.00
C LYS A 139 -25.22 13.10 -3.49
N LYS A 140 -24.29 12.21 -3.86
CA LYS A 140 -24.36 10.79 -3.50
C LYS A 140 -24.23 10.57 -1.99
N ILE A 141 -23.33 11.29 -1.32
CA ILE A 141 -23.22 11.29 0.15
C ILE A 141 -24.54 11.75 0.78
N SER A 142 -25.12 12.84 0.27
CA SER A 142 -26.35 13.41 0.82
C SER A 142 -27.54 12.47 0.64
N GLU A 143 -27.63 11.76 -0.49
CA GLU A 143 -28.64 10.73 -0.74
C GLU A 143 -28.53 9.56 0.24
N ASP A 144 -27.33 8.99 0.36
CA ASP A 144 -27.14 7.73 1.10
C ASP A 144 -27.15 7.92 2.61
N PHE A 145 -26.73 9.10 3.11
CA PHE A 145 -26.63 9.41 4.56
C PHE A 145 -27.65 10.45 5.05
N GLY A 146 -28.49 10.97 4.15
CA GLY A 146 -29.48 12.01 4.46
C GLY A 146 -28.90 13.43 4.46
N SER A 147 -27.61 13.62 4.75
CA SER A 147 -26.87 14.87 4.58
C SER A 147 -25.36 14.62 4.61
N PHE A 148 -24.60 15.59 4.08
CA PHE A 148 -23.14 15.58 4.21
C PHE A 148 -22.68 15.60 5.67
N GLU A 149 -23.32 16.41 6.48
CA GLU A 149 -22.99 16.57 7.90
C GLU A 149 -23.24 15.28 8.70
N THR A 150 -24.27 14.51 8.34
CA THR A 150 -24.55 13.20 8.94
C THR A 150 -23.46 12.19 8.56
N TRP A 151 -23.09 12.13 7.28
CA TRP A 151 -21.98 11.31 6.82
C TRP A 151 -20.65 11.67 7.49
N GLU A 152 -20.31 12.97 7.53
CA GLU A 152 -19.06 13.44 8.14
C GLU A 152 -18.96 13.01 9.60
N LYS A 153 -20.07 13.17 10.35
CA LYS A 153 -20.16 12.72 11.75
C LYS A 153 -19.94 11.21 11.87
N ASP A 154 -20.60 10.41 11.04
CA ASP A 154 -20.48 8.95 11.05
C ASP A 154 -19.06 8.51 10.70
N PHE A 155 -18.44 9.12 9.67
CA PHE A 155 -17.06 8.84 9.27
C PHE A 155 -16.06 9.17 10.39
N LYS A 156 -16.20 10.35 11.03
CA LYS A 156 -15.35 10.77 12.15
C LYS A 156 -15.51 9.85 13.36
N VAL A 157 -16.75 9.50 13.73
CA VAL A 157 -17.02 8.58 14.86
C VAL A 157 -16.45 7.20 14.57
N THR A 158 -16.57 6.71 13.33
CA THR A 158 -15.93 5.46 12.91
C THR A 158 -14.40 5.56 13.07
N GLY A 159 -13.77 6.68 12.68
CA GLY A 159 -12.33 6.91 12.87
C GLY A 159 -11.89 7.00 14.33
N MET A 160 -12.82 7.33 15.25
CA MET A 160 -12.57 7.38 16.69
C MET A 160 -12.73 6.05 17.40
N MET A 161 -13.22 5.00 16.75
CA MET A 161 -13.34 3.67 17.34
C MET A 161 -11.99 3.19 17.88
N ARG A 162 -12.04 2.46 19.00
CA ARG A 162 -10.82 1.93 19.63
C ARG A 162 -10.24 0.80 18.80
N GLY A 163 -8.96 0.91 18.46
CA GLY A 163 -8.25 -0.04 17.63
C GLY A 163 -7.33 0.65 16.65
N ILE A 164 -6.66 -0.14 15.84
CA ILE A 164 -5.82 0.28 14.72
C ILE A 164 -6.49 -0.14 13.41
N GLY A 165 -6.18 0.54 12.33
CA GLY A 165 -6.72 0.21 11.01
C GLY A 165 -7.11 1.45 10.21
N TRP A 166 -8.25 1.39 9.54
CA TRP A 166 -8.68 2.38 8.57
C TRP A 166 -10.16 2.68 8.71
N THR A 167 -10.53 3.94 8.48
CA THR A 167 -11.91 4.31 8.19
C THR A 167 -12.03 4.58 6.71
N ILE A 168 -12.93 3.88 6.04
CA ILE A 168 -13.03 3.95 4.58
C ILE A 168 -14.49 4.16 4.16
N LEU A 169 -14.72 5.19 3.35
CA LEU A 169 -15.95 5.33 2.58
C LEU A 169 -15.83 4.45 1.35
N TYR A 170 -16.70 3.46 1.23
CA TYR A 170 -16.79 2.57 0.07
C TYR A 170 -18.03 2.85 -0.76
N GLN A 171 -17.92 2.59 -2.07
CA GLN A 171 -19.05 2.46 -2.96
C GLN A 171 -19.29 1.00 -3.30
N ASP A 172 -20.48 0.48 -3.02
CA ASP A 172 -20.92 -0.83 -3.49
C ASP A 172 -21.07 -0.82 -5.01
N SER A 173 -20.35 -1.70 -5.71
CA SER A 173 -20.33 -1.73 -7.17
C SER A 173 -21.63 -2.20 -7.81
N LEU A 174 -22.53 -2.85 -7.05
CA LEU A 174 -23.81 -3.34 -7.56
C LEU A 174 -24.92 -2.30 -7.43
N THR A 175 -24.97 -1.61 -6.30
CA THR A 175 -26.06 -0.66 -6.00
C THR A 175 -25.62 0.80 -6.14
N GLY A 176 -24.34 1.07 -6.24
CA GLY A 176 -23.75 2.41 -6.21
C GLY A 176 -23.78 3.06 -4.82
N ARG A 177 -24.28 2.38 -3.80
CA ARG A 177 -24.49 2.93 -2.47
C ARG A 177 -23.16 3.20 -1.76
N LEU A 178 -23.06 4.33 -1.06
CA LEU A 178 -21.94 4.71 -0.23
C LEU A 178 -22.13 4.23 1.21
N ILE A 179 -21.08 3.64 1.80
CA ILE A 179 -21.11 3.08 3.16
C ILE A 179 -19.76 3.31 3.82
N ASN A 180 -19.75 3.78 5.07
CA ASN A 180 -18.54 3.85 5.88
C ASN A 180 -18.23 2.48 6.51
N PHE A 181 -16.96 2.06 6.44
CA PHE A 181 -16.48 0.82 7.07
C PHE A 181 -15.29 1.09 7.98
N TRP A 182 -15.24 0.37 9.08
CA TRP A 182 -14.02 0.14 9.82
C TRP A 182 -13.30 -1.09 9.24
N VAL A 183 -12.06 -0.91 8.82
CA VAL A 183 -11.18 -1.99 8.39
C VAL A 183 -10.12 -2.18 9.49
N ASN A 184 -10.12 -3.36 10.11
CA ASN A 184 -9.16 -3.68 11.15
C ASN A 184 -7.83 -4.09 10.53
N GLU A 185 -6.74 -3.49 11.01
CA GLU A 185 -5.42 -3.68 10.44
C GLU A 185 -5.43 -3.36 8.92
N HIS A 186 -4.72 -4.16 8.07
CA HIS A 186 -4.70 -3.90 6.63
C HIS A 186 -5.59 -4.86 5.82
N GLU A 187 -6.09 -5.93 6.43
CA GLU A 187 -6.68 -7.04 5.66
C GLU A 187 -8.06 -7.48 6.15
N VAL A 188 -8.49 -7.05 7.33
CA VAL A 188 -9.72 -7.56 7.94
C VAL A 188 -10.86 -6.54 7.86
N GLY A 189 -11.96 -6.91 7.22
CA GLY A 189 -13.17 -6.09 7.17
C GLY A 189 -13.37 -5.33 5.86
N HIS A 190 -12.59 -5.59 4.81
CA HIS A 190 -12.86 -5.06 3.49
C HIS A 190 -14.16 -5.63 2.92
N PRO A 191 -15.14 -4.80 2.52
CA PRO A 191 -16.36 -5.29 1.90
C PRO A 191 -16.09 -5.80 0.48
N ALA A 192 -16.53 -7.03 0.19
CA ALA A 192 -16.41 -7.60 -1.14
C ALA A 192 -17.22 -6.81 -2.17
N GLY A 193 -16.65 -6.60 -3.35
CA GLY A 193 -17.33 -5.92 -4.45
C GLY A 193 -17.47 -4.40 -4.29
N CYS A 194 -16.77 -3.79 -3.34
CA CYS A 194 -16.81 -2.34 -3.12
C CYS A 194 -15.54 -1.63 -3.60
N THR A 195 -15.70 -0.39 -4.04
CA THR A 195 -14.62 0.51 -4.44
C THR A 195 -14.32 1.49 -3.30
N PRO A 196 -13.06 1.61 -2.82
CA PRO A 196 -12.70 2.60 -1.81
C PRO A 196 -12.70 4.01 -2.42
N ILE A 197 -13.42 4.93 -1.80
CA ILE A 197 -13.61 6.33 -2.25
C ILE A 197 -12.73 7.28 -1.43
N LEU A 198 -12.87 7.26 -0.10
CA LEU A 198 -12.09 8.09 0.83
C LEU A 198 -11.53 7.21 1.94
N ILE A 199 -10.23 7.33 2.20
CA ILE A 199 -9.50 6.46 3.11
C ILE A 199 -8.79 7.32 4.17
N LEU A 200 -9.06 7.03 5.45
CA LEU A 200 -8.41 7.63 6.60
C LEU A 200 -7.61 6.56 7.34
N ASP A 201 -6.32 6.81 7.53
CA ASP A 201 -5.45 5.99 8.36
C ASP A 201 -5.68 6.32 9.84
N VAL A 202 -5.95 5.31 10.67
CA VAL A 202 -6.13 5.47 12.13
C VAL A 202 -5.19 4.58 12.94
N PHE A 203 -4.12 4.08 12.32
CA PHE A 203 -2.96 3.56 13.03
C PHE A 203 -2.23 4.69 13.76
N GLU A 204 -1.55 4.36 14.85
CA GLU A 204 -0.81 5.35 15.64
C GLU A 204 0.30 6.03 14.85
N HIS A 205 0.96 5.34 13.92
CA HIS A 205 2.00 5.94 13.08
C HIS A 205 1.48 7.12 12.23
N ALA A 206 0.19 7.18 11.94
CA ALA A 206 -0.42 8.25 11.17
C ALA A 206 -0.58 9.56 11.97
N PHE A 207 -0.53 9.53 13.32
CA PHE A 207 -0.83 10.72 14.11
C PHE A 207 -0.03 10.89 15.41
N ILE A 208 0.57 9.83 15.98
CA ILE A 208 1.10 9.88 17.35
C ILE A 208 2.22 10.89 17.53
N ILE A 209 3.02 11.14 16.50
CA ILE A 209 4.15 12.09 16.56
C ILE A 209 3.66 13.52 16.78
N ASP A 210 2.59 13.93 16.11
CA ASP A 210 2.10 15.30 16.14
C ASP A 210 0.97 15.49 17.16
N TYR A 211 0.16 14.47 17.36
CA TYR A 211 -1.09 14.56 18.10
C TYR A 211 -1.10 13.76 19.41
N GLY A 212 -0.10 12.89 19.65
CA GLY A 212 -0.09 11.99 20.79
C GLY A 212 -1.40 11.19 20.85
N LEU A 213 -2.14 11.30 21.98
CA LEU A 213 -3.42 10.60 22.16
C LEU A 213 -4.64 11.36 21.60
N LYS A 214 -4.43 12.54 20.99
CA LYS A 214 -5.52 13.39 20.48
C LYS A 214 -5.91 13.00 19.06
N ARG A 215 -6.37 11.76 18.86
CA ARG A 215 -6.80 11.27 17.53
C ARG A 215 -7.89 12.13 16.90
N ALA A 216 -8.78 12.74 17.70
CA ALA A 216 -9.81 13.64 17.20
C ALA A 216 -9.21 14.84 16.45
N ASP A 217 -8.15 15.47 17.00
CA ASP A 217 -7.51 16.63 16.39
C ASP A 217 -6.81 16.25 15.06
N TYR A 218 -6.23 15.04 14.99
CA TYR A 218 -5.69 14.49 13.76
C TYR A 218 -6.78 14.28 12.70
N ILE A 219 -7.94 13.73 13.07
CA ILE A 219 -9.06 13.53 12.13
C ILE A 219 -9.54 14.89 11.60
N GLU A 220 -9.61 15.93 12.43
CA GLU A 220 -9.94 17.28 11.95
C GLU A 220 -8.88 17.84 10.99
N ALA A 221 -7.58 17.60 11.27
CA ALA A 221 -6.51 17.99 10.35
C ALA A 221 -6.61 17.23 9.02
N PHE A 222 -6.94 15.93 9.04
CA PHE A 222 -7.20 15.16 7.83
C PHE A 222 -8.31 15.78 7.01
N PHE A 223 -9.47 16.10 7.62
CA PHE A 223 -10.62 16.68 6.93
C PHE A 223 -10.31 18.02 6.25
N LYS A 224 -9.46 18.86 6.87
CA LYS A 224 -8.99 20.13 6.28
C LYS A 224 -8.13 19.95 5.02
N ASN A 225 -7.49 18.79 4.89
CA ASN A 225 -6.54 18.51 3.84
C ASN A 225 -7.04 17.49 2.80
N ILE A 226 -8.32 17.09 2.83
CA ILE A 226 -8.86 16.13 1.86
C ILE A 226 -8.79 16.72 0.45
N HIS A 227 -8.19 15.96 -0.46
CA HIS A 227 -8.21 16.24 -1.89
C HIS A 227 -9.47 15.66 -2.51
N TRP A 228 -10.59 16.37 -2.36
CA TRP A 228 -11.93 15.92 -2.72
C TRP A 228 -12.07 15.48 -4.17
N LYS A 229 -11.38 16.14 -5.11
CA LYS A 229 -11.40 15.74 -6.53
C LYS A 229 -10.87 14.33 -6.75
N THR A 230 -9.85 13.92 -5.98
CA THR A 230 -9.35 12.54 -6.03
C THR A 230 -10.37 11.56 -5.48
N ALA A 231 -11.02 11.88 -4.35
CA ALA A 231 -12.10 11.03 -3.83
C ALA A 231 -13.25 10.91 -4.83
N GLU A 232 -13.72 12.03 -5.39
CA GLU A 232 -14.80 12.04 -6.40
C GLU A 232 -14.43 11.27 -7.67
N SER A 233 -13.18 11.33 -8.14
CA SER A 233 -12.73 10.60 -9.34
C SER A 233 -12.79 9.07 -9.20
N ARG A 234 -12.97 8.54 -7.98
CA ARG A 234 -13.09 7.11 -7.70
C ARG A 234 -14.55 6.61 -7.76
N LEU A 235 -15.53 7.51 -7.82
CA LEU A 235 -16.93 7.13 -8.05
C LEU A 235 -17.06 6.43 -9.41
N LYS A 236 -17.93 5.42 -9.47
CA LYS A 236 -18.24 4.64 -10.67
C LYS A 236 -19.71 4.74 -11.01
#